data_5a69dea28e6fca4cc3b0c8e8294d59ec
#
_entry.id   5a69dea28e6fca4cc3b0c8e8294d59ec
#
_cell.length_a   1.000
_cell.length_b   1.000
_cell.length_c   1.000
_cell.angle_alpha   90.00
_cell.angle_beta   90.00
_cell.angle_gamma   90.00
#
_symmetry.space_group_name_H-M   'P 1'
#
loop_
_entity.id
_entity.type
_entity.pdbx_description
1 polymer ?
#
loop_
_entity_poly.entity_id
_entity_poly.type
_entity_poly.pdbx_seq_one_letter_code
_entity_poly.pdbx_strand_id
1 'polypeptide(L)'
;MKKLLALVAIAASALAAPAHAGDLFGGVYVHDVKLPTDKSGLESGVDFQVGYRGGHIMGTPLQPYVFGALNSAGNTSYAAVGLSAKFGHRIYIRPGLGIAVHTGSAGKYYRLDKIAFGSRVLFEPELGIGTELNDRVSVEASWVHMSHAQLFSHENPGIDNLGVRLNLKI
;
A
#
# COMPACT_ATOMS: atom_id res chain seq x y z
N MET A 1 -22.95 6.29 -4.33
CA MET A 1 -22.31 7.47 -4.90
C MET A 1 -21.88 8.50 -3.83
N LYS A 2 -22.75 8.96 -2.90
CA LYS A 2 -22.37 9.97 -1.87
C LYS A 2 -21.23 9.54 -0.93
N LYS A 3 -21.11 8.25 -0.60
CA LYS A 3 -20.04 7.71 0.27
C LYS A 3 -18.67 7.62 -0.43
N LEU A 4 -18.67 7.42 -1.75
CA LEU A 4 -17.43 7.41 -2.56
C LEU A 4 -16.87 8.83 -2.71
N LEU A 5 -17.74 9.83 -2.86
CA LEU A 5 -17.36 11.24 -2.89
C LEU A 5 -16.74 11.74 -1.57
N ALA A 6 -17.21 11.22 -0.43
CA ALA A 6 -16.62 11.56 0.87
C ALA A 6 -15.20 10.99 1.04
N LEU A 7 -14.94 9.75 0.56
CA LEU A 7 -13.58 9.17 0.58
C LEU A 7 -12.61 9.92 -0.33
N VAL A 8 -13.07 10.33 -1.52
CA VAL A 8 -12.29 11.15 -2.45
C VAL A 8 -12.01 12.54 -1.87
N ALA A 9 -12.95 13.13 -1.13
CA ALA A 9 -12.77 14.44 -0.49
C ALA A 9 -11.76 14.37 0.69
N ILE A 10 -11.73 13.28 1.45
CA ILE A 10 -10.75 13.08 2.53
C ILE A 10 -9.34 12.84 1.94
N ALA A 11 -9.23 12.09 0.84
CA ALA A 11 -7.96 11.94 0.13
C ALA A 11 -7.47 13.26 -0.49
N ALA A 12 -8.38 14.08 -1.03
CA ALA A 12 -8.05 15.38 -1.60
C ALA A 12 -7.63 16.42 -0.54
N SER A 13 -8.20 16.36 0.68
CA SER A 13 -7.80 17.27 1.77
C SER A 13 -6.43 16.89 2.37
N ALA A 14 -6.01 15.63 2.30
CA ALA A 14 -4.66 15.21 2.68
C ALA A 14 -3.59 15.72 1.69
N LEU A 15 -3.98 16.02 0.44
CA LEU A 15 -3.12 16.62 -0.59
C LEU A 15 -2.99 18.15 -0.45
N ALA A 16 -3.84 18.80 0.36
CA ALA A 16 -3.84 20.25 0.60
C ALA A 16 -2.94 20.67 1.79
N ALA A 17 -2.10 19.77 2.34
CA ALA A 17 -1.06 20.16 3.27
C ALA A 17 -0.07 21.11 2.56
N PRO A 18 0.43 22.18 3.23
CA PRO A 18 1.34 23.12 2.60
C PRO A 18 2.56 22.38 2.04
N ALA A 19 3.01 22.83 0.86
CA ALA A 19 4.07 22.24 0.05
C ALA A 19 5.43 22.24 0.79
N HIS A 20 5.57 21.35 1.77
CA HIS A 20 6.84 21.05 2.40
C HIS A 20 7.23 19.63 2.06
N ALA A 21 8.21 19.54 1.13
CA ALA A 21 9.01 18.36 0.85
C ALA A 21 8.27 17.02 0.98
N GLY A 22 7.52 16.64 -0.02
CA GLY A 22 6.94 15.31 -0.16
C GLY A 22 7.78 14.42 -1.06
N ASP A 23 7.39 13.15 -1.18
CA ASP A 23 7.99 12.19 -2.10
C ASP A 23 6.94 11.73 -3.12
N LEU A 24 7.24 11.80 -4.40
CA LEU A 24 6.60 10.93 -5.39
C LEU A 24 7.26 9.56 -5.31
N PHE A 25 6.47 8.51 -5.39
CA PHE A 25 7.05 7.18 -5.45
C PHE A 25 6.38 6.28 -6.48
N GLY A 26 7.16 5.35 -7.01
CA GLY A 26 6.69 4.31 -7.89
C GLY A 26 7.39 3.00 -7.62
N GLY A 27 6.72 1.89 -7.89
CA GLY A 27 7.30 0.57 -7.62
C GLY A 27 6.76 -0.52 -8.51
N VAL A 28 7.50 -1.63 -8.52
CA VAL A 28 7.13 -2.87 -9.20
C VAL A 28 7.17 -4.00 -8.20
N TYR A 29 6.07 -4.76 -8.10
CA TYR A 29 5.88 -5.79 -7.09
C TYR A 29 5.49 -7.12 -7.72
N VAL A 30 6.00 -8.20 -7.17
CA VAL A 30 5.44 -9.54 -7.39
C VAL A 30 4.14 -9.62 -6.61
N HIS A 31 3.07 -9.94 -7.31
CA HIS A 31 1.71 -10.00 -6.76
C HIS A 31 1.47 -11.31 -6.03
N ASP A 32 0.82 -11.24 -4.87
CA ASP A 32 0.34 -12.38 -4.08
C ASP A 32 1.41 -13.43 -3.78
N VAL A 33 2.53 -12.97 -3.20
CA VAL A 33 3.65 -13.85 -2.82
C VAL A 33 3.23 -14.73 -1.65
N LYS A 34 3.39 -16.04 -1.81
CA LYS A 34 3.13 -17.00 -0.75
C LYS A 34 4.20 -16.90 0.34
N LEU A 35 3.83 -16.36 1.49
CA LEU A 35 4.65 -16.35 2.68
C LEU A 35 4.33 -17.56 3.58
N PRO A 36 5.26 -18.02 4.46
CA PRO A 36 5.02 -19.16 5.35
C PRO A 36 3.83 -19.00 6.31
N THR A 37 3.43 -17.76 6.56
CA THR A 37 2.35 -17.39 7.50
C THR A 37 1.00 -17.15 6.83
N ASP A 38 0.93 -17.24 5.49
CA ASP A 38 -0.23 -16.84 4.72
C ASP A 38 -0.84 -17.96 3.87
N LYS A 39 -2.15 -17.87 3.62
CA LYS A 39 -2.90 -18.77 2.74
C LYS A 39 -3.02 -18.21 1.31
N SER A 40 -2.28 -17.18 0.97
CA SER A 40 -2.25 -16.51 -0.34
C SER A 40 -1.47 -17.31 -1.41
N GLY A 41 -1.17 -16.71 -2.53
CA GLY A 41 -0.52 -17.35 -3.67
C GLY A 41 -1.53 -17.95 -4.66
N LEU A 42 -2.75 -17.41 -4.71
CA LEU A 42 -3.81 -17.79 -5.65
C LEU A 42 -3.84 -16.89 -6.88
N GLU A 43 -3.41 -15.65 -6.74
CA GLU A 43 -3.35 -14.67 -7.82
C GLU A 43 -1.90 -14.50 -8.29
N SER A 44 -1.71 -13.97 -9.47
CA SER A 44 -0.39 -13.81 -10.09
C SER A 44 -0.28 -12.48 -10.83
N GLY A 45 0.91 -12.19 -11.33
CA GLY A 45 1.18 -10.98 -12.10
C GLY A 45 2.19 -10.08 -11.43
N VAL A 46 2.32 -8.90 -12.00
CA VAL A 46 3.18 -7.82 -11.51
C VAL A 46 2.30 -6.62 -11.21
N ASP A 47 2.47 -6.01 -10.05
CA ASP A 47 1.80 -4.77 -9.71
C ASP A 47 2.69 -3.57 -10.03
N PHE A 48 2.13 -2.61 -10.75
CA PHE A 48 2.73 -1.30 -10.96
C PHE A 48 2.10 -0.30 -9.99
N GLN A 49 2.90 0.17 -9.05
CA GLN A 49 2.49 1.11 -8.00
C GLN A 49 2.95 2.52 -8.33
N VAL A 50 2.09 3.51 -8.07
CA VAL A 50 2.43 4.93 -8.07
C VAL A 50 1.71 5.62 -6.93
N GLY A 51 2.40 6.55 -6.26
CA GLY A 51 1.84 7.26 -5.13
C GLY A 51 2.59 8.52 -4.74
N TYR A 52 2.05 9.17 -3.74
CA TYR A 52 2.60 10.37 -3.12
C TYR A 52 2.64 10.19 -1.61
N ARG A 53 3.72 10.67 -1.02
CA ARG A 53 3.90 10.78 0.43
C ARG A 53 4.12 12.23 0.78
N GLY A 54 3.30 12.77 1.68
CA GLY A 54 3.38 14.13 2.14
C GLY A 54 4.53 14.38 3.10
N GLY A 55 4.71 15.63 3.48
CA GLY A 55 5.67 16.03 4.52
C GLY A 55 5.27 15.53 5.90
N HIS A 56 6.14 15.77 6.87
CA HIS A 56 5.91 15.38 8.26
C HIS A 56 4.74 16.12 8.89
N ILE A 57 3.87 15.40 9.58
CA ILE A 57 2.73 15.97 10.29
C ILE A 57 3.19 16.60 11.60
N MET A 58 2.99 17.90 11.77
CA MET A 58 3.21 18.64 13.04
C MET A 58 4.57 18.34 13.70
N GLY A 59 5.62 18.16 12.91
CA GLY A 59 6.97 17.86 13.43
C GLY A 59 7.16 16.43 13.96
N THR A 60 6.18 15.55 13.81
CA THR A 60 6.31 14.12 14.10
C THR A 60 7.02 13.39 12.94
N PRO A 61 7.53 12.17 13.13
CA PRO A 61 8.06 11.36 12.03
C PRO A 61 6.98 10.84 11.07
N LEU A 62 5.70 11.07 11.34
CA LEU A 62 4.59 10.57 10.55
C LEU A 62 4.41 11.35 9.25
N GLN A 63 4.31 10.62 8.13
CA GLN A 63 4.07 11.15 6.80
C GLN A 63 2.82 10.49 6.21
N PRO A 64 1.80 11.28 5.78
CA PRO A 64 0.64 10.72 5.11
C PRO A 64 1.02 10.22 3.72
N TYR A 65 0.41 9.13 3.27
CA TYR A 65 0.59 8.65 1.91
C TYR A 65 -0.72 8.27 1.25
N VAL A 66 -0.68 8.26 -0.08
CA VAL A 66 -1.72 7.71 -0.95
C VAL A 66 -1.05 7.03 -2.13
N PHE A 67 -1.54 5.87 -2.52
CA PHE A 67 -1.07 5.22 -3.75
C PHE A 67 -2.14 4.36 -4.42
N GLY A 68 -1.91 4.06 -5.70
CA GLY A 68 -2.62 3.04 -6.45
C GLY A 68 -1.66 2.01 -7.00
N ALA A 69 -2.13 0.77 -7.13
CA ALA A 69 -1.40 -0.34 -7.71
C ALA A 69 -2.30 -1.08 -8.71
N LEU A 70 -1.78 -1.29 -9.92
CA LEU A 70 -2.47 -1.98 -11.01
C LEU A 70 -1.79 -3.31 -11.30
N ASN A 71 -2.56 -4.38 -11.26
CA ASN A 71 -2.08 -5.72 -11.58
C ASN A 71 -2.05 -5.97 -13.09
N SER A 72 -0.92 -6.46 -13.61
CA SER A 72 -0.69 -6.71 -15.03
C SER A 72 -1.48 -7.87 -15.62
N ALA A 73 -1.89 -8.82 -14.79
CA ALA A 73 -2.67 -10.01 -15.20
C ALA A 73 -4.19 -9.82 -15.05
N GLY A 74 -4.65 -8.61 -14.67
CA GLY A 74 -6.07 -8.32 -14.44
C GLY A 74 -6.63 -8.93 -13.15
N ASN A 75 -5.77 -9.32 -12.22
CA ASN A 75 -6.12 -9.75 -10.88
C ASN A 75 -6.38 -8.55 -9.95
N THR A 76 -6.27 -8.73 -8.65
CA THR A 76 -6.59 -7.68 -7.67
C THR A 76 -5.70 -6.45 -7.85
N SER A 77 -6.31 -5.33 -8.22
CA SER A 77 -5.73 -4.00 -8.18
C SER A 77 -6.25 -3.26 -6.96
N TYR A 78 -5.51 -2.29 -6.42
CA TYR A 78 -5.89 -1.63 -5.16
C TYR A 78 -5.41 -0.19 -5.08
N ALA A 79 -6.01 0.55 -4.17
CA ALA A 79 -5.56 1.88 -3.77
C ALA A 79 -5.60 1.98 -2.25
N ALA A 80 -4.62 2.66 -1.66
CA ALA A 80 -4.49 2.81 -0.22
C ALA A 80 -4.19 4.26 0.20
N VAL A 81 -4.57 4.58 1.42
CA VAL A 81 -4.18 5.79 2.13
C VAL A 81 -3.73 5.42 3.54
N GLY A 82 -2.71 6.08 4.05
CA GLY A 82 -2.18 5.72 5.35
C GLY A 82 -1.15 6.71 5.89
N LEU A 83 -0.46 6.26 6.93
CA LEU A 83 0.64 6.97 7.57
C LEU A 83 1.86 6.06 7.60
N SER A 84 3.01 6.60 7.25
CA SER A 84 4.30 5.92 7.38
C SER A 84 5.29 6.78 8.17
N ALA A 85 6.35 6.16 8.68
CA ALA A 85 7.42 6.88 9.36
C ALA A 85 8.78 6.32 8.92
N LYS A 86 9.71 7.22 8.61
CA LYS A 86 11.08 6.85 8.22
C LYS A 86 12.00 6.90 9.43
N PHE A 87 12.75 5.82 9.69
CA PHE A 87 13.74 5.71 10.74
C PHE A 87 15.09 5.34 10.16
N GLY A 88 16.08 6.18 10.39
CA GLY A 88 17.43 6.08 9.84
C GLY A 88 17.74 7.21 8.86
N HIS A 89 18.96 7.23 8.35
CA HIS A 89 19.45 8.26 7.44
C HIS A 89 19.74 7.66 6.05
N ARG A 90 21.00 7.33 5.78
CA ARG A 90 21.40 6.75 4.49
C ARG A 90 20.78 5.37 4.26
N ILE A 91 20.78 4.52 5.29
CA ILE A 91 20.02 3.28 5.32
C ILE A 91 18.89 3.49 6.32
N TYR A 92 17.68 3.08 5.96
CA TYR A 92 16.50 3.33 6.77
C TYR A 92 15.48 2.19 6.67
N ILE A 93 14.60 2.14 7.66
CA ILE A 93 13.37 1.37 7.62
C ILE A 93 12.17 2.33 7.57
N ARG A 94 11.11 1.91 6.91
CA ARG A 94 9.88 2.69 6.75
C ARG A 94 8.67 1.79 6.98
N PRO A 95 8.23 1.61 8.23
CA PRO A 95 6.93 1.04 8.50
C PRO A 95 5.81 2.01 8.09
N GLY A 96 4.67 1.45 7.67
CA GLY A 96 3.45 2.17 7.38
C GLY A 96 2.23 1.35 7.75
N LEU A 97 1.10 2.05 7.93
CA LEU A 97 -0.20 1.46 8.16
C LEU A 97 -1.27 2.30 7.48
N GLY A 98 -2.08 1.66 6.68
CA GLY A 98 -3.13 2.28 5.91
C GLY A 98 -4.43 1.49 5.85
N ILE A 99 -5.32 2.01 5.03
CA ILE A 99 -6.58 1.39 4.63
C ILE A 99 -6.59 1.33 3.12
N ALA A 100 -6.88 0.16 2.58
CA ALA A 100 -6.96 -0.10 1.15
C ALA A 100 -8.38 -0.44 0.71
N VAL A 101 -8.69 -0.08 -0.55
CA VAL A 101 -9.83 -0.58 -1.31
C VAL A 101 -9.31 -1.32 -2.53
N HIS A 102 -9.97 -2.40 -2.94
CA HIS A 102 -9.48 -3.25 -4.01
C HIS A 102 -10.56 -3.66 -5.01
N THR A 103 -10.14 -4.13 -6.19
CA THR A 103 -11.03 -4.63 -7.26
C THR A 103 -11.35 -6.10 -7.13
N GLY A 104 -10.58 -6.87 -6.34
CA GLY A 104 -10.75 -8.30 -6.14
C GLY A 104 -12.09 -8.68 -5.49
N SER A 105 -12.31 -9.94 -5.24
CA SER A 105 -13.57 -10.42 -4.67
C SER A 105 -13.73 -10.02 -3.20
N ALA A 106 -14.85 -9.38 -2.86
CA ALA A 106 -15.26 -9.13 -1.47
C ALA A 106 -16.17 -10.26 -0.93
N GLY A 107 -16.27 -11.38 -1.64
CA GLY A 107 -17.02 -12.56 -1.20
C GLY A 107 -16.40 -13.20 0.04
N LYS A 108 -17.22 -13.98 0.76
CA LYS A 108 -16.78 -14.67 2.00
C LYS A 108 -16.31 -16.11 1.74
N TYR A 109 -16.46 -16.62 0.53
CA TYR A 109 -16.13 -17.99 0.19
C TYR A 109 -14.95 -18.04 -0.77
N TYR A 110 -14.06 -19.01 -0.56
CA TYR A 110 -12.93 -19.28 -1.43
C TYR A 110 -13.40 -19.63 -2.85
N ARG A 111 -12.69 -19.03 -3.80
CA ARG A 111 -12.69 -19.48 -5.20
C ARG A 111 -11.36 -20.17 -5.48
N LEU A 112 -11.35 -21.11 -6.43
CA LEU A 112 -10.13 -21.84 -6.77
C LEU A 112 -9.10 -20.98 -7.53
N ASP A 113 -9.54 -19.86 -8.08
CA ASP A 113 -8.80 -19.03 -9.02
C ASP A 113 -8.60 -17.58 -8.54
N LYS A 114 -9.22 -17.18 -7.43
CA LYS A 114 -9.17 -15.79 -6.93
C LYS A 114 -9.30 -15.73 -5.41
N ILE A 115 -8.66 -14.72 -4.84
CA ILE A 115 -8.76 -14.43 -3.42
C ILE A 115 -10.16 -13.91 -3.08
N ALA A 116 -10.79 -14.49 -2.08
CA ALA A 116 -12.04 -14.02 -1.48
C ALA A 116 -11.71 -13.25 -0.20
N PHE A 117 -11.54 -11.94 -0.31
CA PHE A 117 -11.09 -11.09 0.80
C PHE A 117 -12.11 -10.94 1.94
N GLY A 118 -13.39 -11.24 1.71
CA GLY A 118 -14.44 -11.09 2.71
C GLY A 118 -14.87 -9.66 3.02
N SER A 119 -14.14 -8.68 2.56
CA SER A 119 -14.41 -7.25 2.72
C SER A 119 -13.92 -6.47 1.50
N ARG A 120 -14.53 -5.31 1.21
CA ARG A 120 -14.05 -4.37 0.19
C ARG A 120 -12.98 -3.44 0.74
N VAL A 121 -12.92 -3.26 2.04
CA VAL A 121 -11.96 -2.42 2.74
C VAL A 121 -11.04 -3.32 3.56
N LEU A 122 -9.74 -3.13 3.43
CA LEU A 122 -8.70 -3.90 4.10
C LEU A 122 -7.76 -2.96 4.86
N PHE A 123 -7.15 -3.45 5.93
CA PHE A 123 -5.96 -2.83 6.49
C PHE A 123 -4.78 -3.08 5.56
N GLU A 124 -3.89 -2.10 5.48
CA GLU A 124 -2.72 -2.13 4.62
C GLU A 124 -1.47 -1.77 5.45
N PRO A 125 -0.89 -2.71 6.20
CA PRO A 125 0.46 -2.55 6.72
C PRO A 125 1.49 -2.67 5.60
N GLU A 126 2.50 -1.77 5.62
CA GLU A 126 3.65 -1.82 4.71
C GLU A 126 4.98 -1.72 5.48
N LEU A 127 6.03 -2.26 4.91
CA LEU A 127 7.39 -2.11 5.41
C LEU A 127 8.36 -1.91 4.23
N GLY A 128 9.08 -0.80 4.27
CA GLY A 128 10.20 -0.52 3.37
C GLY A 128 11.54 -0.65 4.11
N ILE A 129 12.53 -1.22 3.45
CA ILE A 129 13.94 -1.15 3.86
C ILE A 129 14.68 -0.51 2.69
N GLY A 130 15.28 0.65 2.91
CA GLY A 130 15.79 1.45 1.81
C GLY A 130 17.13 2.10 2.05
N THR A 131 17.65 2.67 0.97
CA THR A 131 18.86 3.48 0.99
C THR A 131 18.70 4.71 0.12
N GLU A 132 19.29 5.83 0.58
CA GLU A 132 19.42 7.05 -0.22
C GLU A 132 20.49 6.85 -1.30
N LEU A 133 20.13 7.05 -2.55
CA LEU A 133 21.07 7.04 -3.69
C LEU A 133 21.73 8.41 -3.87
N ASN A 134 20.96 9.47 -3.62
CA ASN A 134 21.39 10.85 -3.59
C ASN A 134 20.40 11.70 -2.77
N ASP A 135 20.56 13.03 -2.75
CA ASP A 135 19.72 13.94 -1.94
C ASP A 135 18.23 13.92 -2.32
N ARG A 136 17.90 13.44 -3.52
CA ARG A 136 16.53 13.44 -4.04
C ARG A 136 15.93 12.05 -4.26
N VAL A 137 16.77 11.03 -4.44
CA VAL A 137 16.31 9.68 -4.85
C VAL A 137 16.71 8.66 -3.82
N SER A 138 15.76 7.83 -3.42
CA SER A 138 16.00 6.63 -2.63
C SER A 138 15.34 5.41 -3.25
N VAL A 139 15.85 4.23 -2.91
CA VAL A 139 15.32 2.92 -3.32
C VAL A 139 14.98 2.10 -2.08
N GLU A 140 13.86 1.41 -2.13
CA GLU A 140 13.37 0.54 -1.07
C GLU A 140 13.08 -0.86 -1.59
N ALA A 141 13.51 -1.90 -0.88
CA ALA A 141 12.82 -3.19 -0.89
C ALA A 141 11.55 -3.00 -0.06
N SER A 142 10.39 -3.31 -0.63
CA SER A 142 9.10 -2.96 -0.05
C SER A 142 8.19 -4.19 0.01
N TRP A 143 7.56 -4.37 1.15
CA TRP A 143 6.49 -5.33 1.39
C TRP A 143 5.20 -4.57 1.69
N VAL A 144 4.11 -4.98 1.05
CA VAL A 144 2.76 -4.45 1.26
C VAL A 144 1.83 -5.62 1.52
N HIS A 145 1.19 -5.62 2.67
CA HIS A 145 0.19 -6.61 3.05
C HIS A 145 -1.21 -5.99 3.05
N MET A 146 -2.21 -6.77 2.72
CA MET A 146 -3.60 -6.34 2.86
C MET A 146 -4.45 -7.45 3.43
N SER A 147 -5.19 -7.14 4.50
CA SER A 147 -6.15 -8.07 5.11
C SER A 147 -7.16 -7.33 5.97
N HIS A 148 -8.23 -7.97 6.38
CA HIS A 148 -9.19 -7.37 7.31
C HIS A 148 -9.07 -7.89 8.75
N ALA A 149 -7.98 -8.56 9.09
CA ALA A 149 -7.69 -9.08 10.44
C ALA A 149 -8.85 -9.89 11.06
N GLN A 150 -9.61 -10.61 10.26
CA GLN A 150 -10.82 -11.38 10.65
C GLN A 150 -11.96 -10.54 11.26
N LEU A 151 -11.93 -9.20 11.13
CA LEU A 151 -12.97 -8.34 11.70
C LEU A 151 -14.32 -8.43 10.95
N PHE A 152 -14.32 -8.80 9.68
CA PHE A 152 -15.51 -8.79 8.82
C PHE A 152 -15.98 -10.19 8.39
N SER A 153 -15.12 -11.21 8.48
CA SER A 153 -15.42 -12.61 8.25
C SER A 153 -14.41 -13.52 8.96
N HIS A 154 -14.75 -14.79 9.15
CA HIS A 154 -13.81 -15.77 9.70
C HIS A 154 -12.64 -16.08 8.75
N GLU A 155 -12.88 -15.93 7.45
CA GLU A 155 -11.87 -16.13 6.44
C GLU A 155 -11.17 -14.82 6.11
N ASN A 156 -9.85 -14.85 6.20
CA ASN A 156 -9.00 -13.69 5.95
C ASN A 156 -7.72 -14.19 5.27
N PRO A 157 -7.78 -14.51 3.96
CA PRO A 157 -6.62 -15.01 3.24
C PRO A 157 -5.49 -13.98 3.17
N GLY A 158 -5.82 -12.70 3.14
CA GLY A 158 -4.85 -11.65 2.92
C GLY A 158 -4.23 -11.67 1.52
N ILE A 159 -3.34 -10.75 1.26
CA ILE A 159 -2.47 -10.72 0.08
C ILE A 159 -1.15 -10.05 0.47
N ASP A 160 -0.04 -10.64 0.03
CA ASP A 160 1.30 -10.13 0.26
C ASP A 160 1.98 -9.78 -1.07
N ASN A 161 2.45 -8.55 -1.21
CA ASN A 161 3.15 -8.08 -2.39
C ASN A 161 4.56 -7.66 -2.01
N LEU A 162 5.57 -8.22 -2.68
CA LEU A 162 6.99 -7.91 -2.48
C LEU A 162 7.56 -7.22 -3.72
N GLY A 163 8.27 -6.13 -3.54
CA GLY A 163 8.79 -5.40 -4.68
C GLY A 163 9.89 -4.41 -4.36
N VAL A 164 10.15 -3.57 -5.36
CA VAL A 164 11.11 -2.47 -5.27
C VAL A 164 10.38 -1.16 -5.55
N ARG A 165 10.62 -0.17 -4.70
CA ARG A 165 10.05 1.18 -4.78
C ARG A 165 11.18 2.21 -4.94
N LEU A 166 11.00 3.14 -5.87
CA LEU A 166 11.81 4.35 -5.98
C LEU A 166 11.02 5.52 -5.40
N ASN A 167 11.68 6.35 -4.60
CA ASN A 167 11.10 7.58 -4.07
C ASN A 167 11.90 8.77 -4.60
N LEU A 168 11.19 9.81 -5.03
CA LEU A 168 11.72 11.06 -5.54
C LEU A 168 11.22 12.21 -4.68
N LYS A 169 12.10 12.87 -3.96
CA LYS A 169 11.81 14.09 -3.21
C LYS A 169 11.42 15.24 -4.15
N ILE A 170 10.34 15.93 -3.85
CA ILE A 170 9.82 17.08 -4.59
C ILE A 170 9.62 18.29 -3.68
#